data_455e5499959f4f3211f82b91e84b64f1
#
_entry.id   455e5499959f4f3211f82b91e84b64f1
#
_cell.length_a   1.000
_cell.length_b   1.000
_cell.length_c   1.000
_cell.angle_alpha   90.00
_cell.angle_beta   90.00
_cell.angle_gamma   90.00
#
_symmetry.space_group_name_H-M   'P 1'
#
loop_
_entity.id
_entity.type
_entity.pdbx_description
1 polymer ?
#
loop_
_entity_poly.entity_id
_entity_poly.type
_entity_poly.pdbx_seq_one_letter_code
_entity_poly.pdbx_strand_id
1 'polypeptide(L)'
;MQKGQRPSTQLRFLIIVILVIGIFFRFFNLSRKVYWPDETFTSLRIAGYTKTEVVEKLYNGQVIGVEYLQNYQRLNSEKGIWDTIKGLALEEPQHTPFYYLIARGWAQLFGDSVATIRSLSAWISLLAFPCIYWLCIELFNSPVTGWVAIALLSISPFHVLYAQEARPSSLWTVAILLSSAALLRAMRQSKNIAGWGIYTATVIVSLYSFLFSGLVMIGHGIYVFAIERFRINKTVIAYLIASCTGILTLAPWGYAVTANLAQATTTTNWSGTKVSLFILLTMWAGNLSRLFFDSGLGSNDSLIKLLPLITVILPILLLFGYAIGFVIRQTPKSVWLFILALGSVTFLALVLPDLILGGRRSGVARYPIPCYLAIQLAVSHLIATHITHHRRQKLWRIVFIALLTGGILSCTISSQAQVWWNKGPERTKYNPQIAQIVNRAAKPLIISDAKLDIVQSLGYLLDPKVQLQLVIEPNIPKIADNFSDIFLYRPSRTLRSGIEQAQGYKTEPAYQGSEIWLYRLSK
;
A
#
# COMPACT_ATOMS: atom_id res chain seq x y z
N MET A 1 10.58 24.20 28.51
CA MET A 1 10.01 22.90 28.12
C MET A 1 9.41 22.24 29.36
N GLN A 2 8.08 22.20 29.44
CA GLN A 2 7.39 21.55 30.58
C GLN A 2 7.58 20.04 30.50
N LYS A 3 8.12 19.44 31.57
CA LYS A 3 8.24 17.98 31.73
C LYS A 3 6.86 17.34 31.58
N GLY A 4 6.78 16.44 30.61
CA GLY A 4 5.79 15.40 30.36
C GLY A 4 4.46 15.44 31.11
N GLN A 5 3.55 16.35 30.75
CA GLN A 5 2.17 16.23 31.24
C GLN A 5 1.59 14.90 30.77
N ARG A 6 1.05 14.13 31.71
CA ARG A 6 0.31 12.90 31.39
C ARG A 6 -1.08 13.27 30.86
N PRO A 7 -1.63 12.56 29.88
CA PRO A 7 -2.99 12.80 29.42
C PRO A 7 -4.00 12.58 30.57
N SER A 8 -5.09 13.35 30.57
CA SER A 8 -6.18 13.16 31.56
C SER A 8 -6.76 11.74 31.43
N THR A 9 -7.37 11.24 32.49
CA THR A 9 -8.01 9.91 32.49
C THR A 9 -9.07 9.79 31.40
N GLN A 10 -9.88 10.83 31.20
CA GLN A 10 -10.90 10.87 30.16
C GLN A 10 -10.29 10.78 28.75
N LEU A 11 -9.20 11.51 28.48
CA LEU A 11 -8.52 11.46 27.20
C LEU A 11 -7.91 10.07 26.95
N ARG A 12 -7.31 9.45 27.98
CA ARG A 12 -6.78 8.08 27.85
C ARG A 12 -7.88 7.08 27.55
N PHE A 13 -9.01 7.15 28.26
CA PHE A 13 -10.15 6.27 28.02
C PHE A 13 -10.65 6.40 26.58
N LEU A 14 -10.90 7.64 26.11
CA LEU A 14 -11.29 7.89 24.73
C LEU A 14 -10.30 7.26 23.74
N ILE A 15 -9.00 7.47 23.92
CA ILE A 15 -7.98 6.95 23.01
C ILE A 15 -7.90 5.42 23.03
N ILE A 16 -8.09 4.79 24.18
CA ILE A 16 -8.16 3.33 24.28
C ILE A 16 -9.37 2.80 23.50
N VAL A 17 -10.54 3.41 23.63
CA VAL A 17 -11.73 3.05 22.84
C VAL A 17 -11.46 3.19 21.35
N ILE A 18 -10.88 4.31 20.91
CA ILE A 18 -10.53 4.56 19.52
C ILE A 18 -9.49 3.55 19.01
N LEU A 19 -8.51 3.19 19.83
CA LEU A 19 -7.52 2.16 19.49
C LEU A 19 -8.17 0.79 19.28
N VAL A 20 -9.09 0.39 20.16
CA VAL A 20 -9.85 -0.87 20.01
C VAL A 20 -10.66 -0.87 18.72
N ILE A 21 -11.36 0.23 18.40
CA ILE A 21 -12.09 0.39 17.15
C ILE A 21 -11.13 0.31 15.95
N GLY A 22 -9.98 0.95 16.02
CA GLY A 22 -8.97 0.92 14.96
C GLY A 22 -8.37 -0.48 14.75
N ILE A 23 -8.16 -1.24 15.82
CA ILE A 23 -7.75 -2.66 15.75
C ILE A 23 -8.86 -3.49 15.10
N PHE A 24 -10.11 -3.32 15.53
CA PHE A 24 -11.26 -4.00 14.94
C PHE A 24 -11.30 -3.82 13.42
N PHE A 25 -11.22 -2.59 12.91
CA PHE A 25 -11.26 -2.34 11.47
C PHE A 25 -10.10 -2.98 10.70
N ARG A 26 -8.95 -3.22 11.31
CA ARG A 26 -7.82 -3.89 10.64
C ARG A 26 -8.07 -5.37 10.37
N PHE A 27 -8.89 -6.01 11.19
CA PHE A 27 -9.19 -7.45 11.07
C PHE A 27 -10.59 -7.73 10.53
N PHE A 28 -11.49 -6.74 10.56
CA PHE A 28 -12.86 -6.94 10.12
C PHE A 28 -12.96 -7.03 8.59
N ASN A 29 -13.66 -8.05 8.10
CA ASN A 29 -13.91 -8.28 6.68
C ASN A 29 -12.65 -8.36 5.79
N LEU A 30 -11.58 -9.00 6.26
CA LEU A 30 -10.30 -9.13 5.53
C LEU A 30 -10.45 -9.73 4.13
N SER A 31 -11.36 -10.68 3.93
CA SER A 31 -11.62 -11.32 2.63
C SER A 31 -12.60 -10.54 1.74
N ARG A 32 -13.26 -9.49 2.26
CA ARG A 32 -14.37 -8.82 1.55
C ARG A 32 -13.95 -8.12 0.26
N LYS A 33 -12.83 -7.39 0.30
CA LYS A 33 -12.35 -6.67 -0.88
C LYS A 33 -11.72 -7.62 -1.88
N VAL A 34 -11.93 -7.32 -3.17
CA VAL A 34 -11.31 -8.05 -4.29
C VAL A 34 -9.83 -8.29 -4.02
N TYR A 35 -9.37 -9.51 -4.28
CA TYR A 35 -7.94 -9.84 -4.27
C TYR A 35 -7.35 -9.35 -5.58
N TRP A 36 -6.73 -8.17 -5.56
CA TRP A 36 -6.34 -7.45 -6.75
C TRP A 36 -4.95 -7.88 -7.27
N PRO A 37 -4.57 -7.51 -8.51
CA PRO A 37 -3.36 -7.99 -9.17
C PRO A 37 -2.07 -7.95 -8.32
N ASP A 38 -1.81 -6.88 -7.57
CA ASP A 38 -0.60 -6.81 -6.74
C ASP A 38 -0.62 -7.86 -5.60
N GLU A 39 -1.80 -8.21 -5.08
CA GLU A 39 -1.93 -9.25 -4.05
C GLU A 39 -1.85 -10.65 -4.66
N THR A 40 -2.37 -10.85 -5.89
CA THR A 40 -2.22 -12.13 -6.59
C THR A 40 -0.75 -12.43 -6.87
N PHE A 41 0.04 -11.42 -7.23
CA PHE A 41 1.49 -11.56 -7.34
C PHE A 41 2.15 -11.87 -6.00
N THR A 42 1.70 -11.27 -4.91
CA THR A 42 2.23 -11.62 -3.58
C THR A 42 2.04 -13.11 -3.31
N SER A 43 0.82 -13.66 -3.52
CA SER A 43 0.56 -15.09 -3.35
C SER A 43 1.41 -15.95 -4.29
N LEU A 44 1.54 -15.55 -5.55
CA LEU A 44 2.39 -16.24 -6.51
C LEU A 44 3.85 -16.32 -6.03
N ARG A 45 4.42 -15.21 -5.52
CA ARG A 45 5.80 -15.14 -5.03
C ARG A 45 6.01 -15.95 -3.76
N ILE A 46 5.10 -15.86 -2.79
CA ILE A 46 5.21 -16.65 -1.56
C ILE A 46 5.03 -18.16 -1.82
N ALA A 47 4.27 -18.53 -2.85
CA ALA A 47 4.17 -19.90 -3.33
C ALA A 47 5.46 -20.38 -4.04
N GLY A 48 6.33 -19.47 -4.47
CA GLY A 48 7.63 -19.77 -5.10
C GLY A 48 7.59 -19.90 -6.61
N TYR A 49 6.50 -19.48 -7.26
CA TYR A 49 6.37 -19.52 -8.71
C TYR A 49 6.77 -18.20 -9.37
N THR A 50 7.32 -18.31 -10.60
CA THR A 50 7.47 -17.19 -11.51
C THR A 50 6.22 -17.03 -12.36
N LYS A 51 5.96 -15.81 -12.83
CA LYS A 51 4.86 -15.54 -13.78
C LYS A 51 5.08 -16.31 -15.07
N THR A 52 6.31 -16.31 -15.58
CA THR A 52 6.69 -17.00 -16.81
C THR A 52 6.37 -18.49 -16.74
N GLU A 53 6.82 -19.17 -15.65
CA GLU A 53 6.52 -20.59 -15.42
C GLU A 53 5.02 -20.89 -15.43
N VAL A 54 4.22 -20.03 -14.80
CA VAL A 54 2.76 -20.25 -14.69
C VAL A 54 2.06 -19.95 -16.01
N VAL A 55 2.49 -18.93 -16.74
CA VAL A 55 1.93 -18.62 -18.07
C VAL A 55 2.20 -19.77 -19.05
N GLU A 56 3.42 -20.33 -19.09
CA GLU A 56 3.75 -21.48 -19.93
C GLU A 56 2.86 -22.70 -19.64
N LYS A 57 2.55 -22.95 -18.36
CA LYS A 57 1.72 -24.09 -17.96
C LYS A 57 0.22 -23.89 -18.17
N LEU A 58 -0.29 -22.67 -18.02
CA LEU A 58 -1.73 -22.41 -18.02
C LEU A 58 -2.26 -21.86 -19.36
N TYR A 59 -1.42 -21.14 -20.15
CA TYR A 59 -1.87 -20.45 -21.36
C TYR A 59 -1.63 -21.28 -22.62
N ASN A 60 -1.86 -22.59 -22.52
CA ASN A 60 -1.64 -23.57 -23.59
C ASN A 60 -2.93 -23.96 -24.36
N GLY A 61 -4.06 -23.29 -24.07
CA GLY A 61 -5.35 -23.56 -24.70
C GLY A 61 -6.09 -24.80 -24.16
N GLN A 62 -5.57 -25.47 -23.12
CA GLN A 62 -6.28 -26.55 -22.46
C GLN A 62 -7.34 -26.00 -21.49
N VAL A 63 -8.42 -26.77 -21.29
CA VAL A 63 -9.46 -26.45 -20.33
C VAL A 63 -9.00 -26.88 -18.93
N ILE A 64 -9.01 -25.94 -17.99
CA ILE A 64 -8.58 -26.15 -16.60
C ILE A 64 -9.66 -25.70 -15.63
N GLY A 65 -9.72 -26.29 -14.45
CA GLY A 65 -10.58 -25.81 -13.35
C GLY A 65 -10.00 -24.58 -12.64
N VAL A 66 -10.86 -23.81 -11.98
CA VAL A 66 -10.46 -22.66 -11.15
C VAL A 66 -9.46 -23.07 -10.06
N GLU A 67 -9.64 -24.25 -9.45
CA GLU A 67 -8.72 -24.75 -8.42
C GLU A 67 -7.30 -24.97 -8.96
N TYR A 68 -7.17 -25.45 -10.20
CA TYR A 68 -5.88 -25.63 -10.84
C TYR A 68 -5.16 -24.29 -11.06
N LEU A 69 -5.89 -23.23 -11.45
CA LEU A 69 -5.36 -21.87 -11.50
C LEU A 69 -4.86 -21.40 -10.12
N GLN A 70 -5.65 -21.65 -9.07
CA GLN A 70 -5.33 -21.23 -7.71
C GLN A 70 -4.17 -21.98 -7.08
N ASN A 71 -3.87 -23.21 -7.51
CA ASN A 71 -2.75 -24.01 -6.98
C ASN A 71 -1.40 -23.29 -7.10
N TYR A 72 -1.23 -22.45 -8.12
CA TYR A 72 -0.02 -21.64 -8.28
C TYR A 72 0.10 -20.45 -7.30
N GLN A 73 -0.94 -20.21 -6.53
CA GLN A 73 -0.98 -19.17 -5.49
C GLN A 73 -1.02 -19.77 -4.08
N ARG A 74 -0.95 -21.11 -3.98
CA ARG A 74 -0.90 -21.87 -2.73
C ARG A 74 0.49 -22.43 -2.50
N LEU A 75 0.84 -22.56 -1.22
CA LEU A 75 2.10 -23.20 -0.83
C LEU A 75 2.11 -24.68 -1.22
N ASN A 76 3.25 -25.12 -1.69
CA ASN A 76 3.50 -26.54 -1.96
C ASN A 76 4.88 -26.97 -1.43
N SER A 77 5.10 -28.27 -1.33
CA SER A 77 6.35 -28.85 -0.82
C SER A 77 7.52 -28.78 -1.80
N GLU A 78 7.26 -28.56 -3.10
CA GLU A 78 8.28 -28.56 -4.15
C GLU A 78 9.04 -27.22 -4.24
N LYS A 79 8.45 -26.13 -3.73
CA LYS A 79 8.99 -24.78 -3.79
C LYS A 79 9.43 -24.32 -2.39
N GLY A 80 10.60 -23.70 -2.32
CA GLY A 80 11.21 -23.24 -1.08
C GLY A 80 11.36 -21.72 -0.96
N ILE A 81 12.04 -21.30 0.09
CA ILE A 81 12.39 -19.89 0.35
C ILE A 81 13.21 -19.29 -0.81
N TRP A 82 14.12 -20.08 -1.37
CA TRP A 82 14.96 -19.66 -2.49
C TRP A 82 14.18 -19.42 -3.76
N ASP A 83 13.10 -20.16 -4.02
CA ASP A 83 12.21 -19.91 -5.16
C ASP A 83 11.47 -18.58 -5.02
N THR A 84 11.05 -18.23 -3.80
CA THR A 84 10.49 -16.91 -3.50
C THR A 84 11.49 -15.78 -3.79
N ILE A 85 12.74 -15.92 -3.31
CA ILE A 85 13.80 -14.92 -3.53
C ILE A 85 14.12 -14.82 -5.03
N LYS A 86 14.31 -15.97 -5.70
CA LYS A 86 14.61 -16.04 -7.13
C LYS A 86 13.51 -15.43 -7.99
N GLY A 87 12.24 -15.75 -7.70
CA GLY A 87 11.09 -15.20 -8.43
C GLY A 87 11.01 -13.67 -8.32
N LEU A 88 11.25 -13.11 -7.12
CA LEU A 88 11.33 -11.66 -6.93
C LEU A 88 12.52 -11.06 -7.67
N ALA A 89 13.71 -11.64 -7.54
CA ALA A 89 14.93 -11.12 -8.16
C ALA A 89 14.84 -11.07 -9.69
N LEU A 90 14.21 -12.08 -10.31
CA LEU A 90 14.11 -12.18 -11.78
C LEU A 90 12.98 -11.33 -12.35
N GLU A 91 11.82 -11.29 -11.72
CA GLU A 91 10.62 -10.70 -12.31
C GLU A 91 10.15 -9.40 -11.66
N GLU A 92 10.46 -9.17 -10.38
CA GLU A 92 10.05 -7.99 -9.62
C GLU A 92 11.17 -7.47 -8.71
N PRO A 93 12.39 -7.21 -9.23
CA PRO A 93 13.54 -6.85 -8.40
C PRO A 93 13.37 -5.53 -7.64
N GLN A 94 12.40 -4.69 -8.03
CA GLN A 94 12.01 -3.50 -7.27
C GLN A 94 11.34 -3.80 -5.91
N HIS A 95 10.96 -5.06 -5.67
CA HIS A 95 10.38 -5.52 -4.40
C HIS A 95 11.39 -6.34 -3.61
N THR A 96 11.85 -5.79 -2.49
CA THR A 96 12.79 -6.46 -1.58
C THR A 96 12.14 -7.66 -0.88
N PRO A 97 12.89 -8.73 -0.53
CA PRO A 97 12.31 -10.01 -0.17
C PRO A 97 11.72 -10.09 1.26
N PHE A 98 12.05 -9.18 2.17
CA PHE A 98 11.78 -9.35 3.60
C PHE A 98 10.30 -9.57 3.91
N TYR A 99 9.40 -8.75 3.36
CA TYR A 99 7.96 -8.94 3.53
C TYR A 99 7.49 -10.31 3.01
N TYR A 100 7.96 -10.71 1.85
CA TYR A 100 7.52 -11.96 1.19
C TYR A 100 7.99 -13.20 1.93
N LEU A 101 9.19 -13.15 2.53
CA LEU A 101 9.71 -14.23 3.36
C LEU A 101 8.90 -14.40 4.65
N ILE A 102 8.56 -13.28 5.32
CA ILE A 102 7.67 -13.30 6.48
C ILE A 102 6.28 -13.81 6.07
N ALA A 103 5.75 -13.36 4.93
CA ALA A 103 4.44 -13.77 4.44
C ALA A 103 4.41 -15.26 4.07
N ARG A 104 5.49 -15.81 3.50
CA ARG A 104 5.62 -17.26 3.27
C ARG A 104 5.62 -18.04 4.59
N GLY A 105 6.42 -17.63 5.58
CA GLY A 105 6.43 -18.26 6.91
C GLY A 105 5.07 -18.16 7.60
N TRP A 106 4.38 -17.01 7.46
CA TRP A 106 3.03 -16.84 7.98
C TRP A 106 2.02 -17.80 7.34
N ALA A 107 2.09 -17.93 6.02
CA ALA A 107 1.24 -18.85 5.28
C ALA A 107 1.52 -20.32 5.62
N GLN A 108 2.77 -20.69 5.91
CA GLN A 108 3.12 -22.04 6.38
C GLN A 108 2.51 -22.37 7.75
N LEU A 109 2.39 -21.39 8.62
CA LEU A 109 1.87 -21.58 9.98
C LEU A 109 0.34 -21.52 10.06
N PHE A 110 -0.28 -20.64 9.28
CA PHE A 110 -1.70 -20.29 9.43
C PHE A 110 -2.56 -20.55 8.17
N GLY A 111 -1.94 -21.05 7.08
CA GLY A 111 -2.60 -21.27 5.80
C GLY A 111 -2.52 -20.08 4.85
N ASP A 112 -2.91 -20.30 3.60
CA ASP A 112 -2.71 -19.40 2.47
C ASP A 112 -4.01 -18.73 1.96
N SER A 113 -5.06 -18.72 2.77
CA SER A 113 -6.29 -18.01 2.43
C SER A 113 -6.05 -16.50 2.31
N VAL A 114 -6.88 -15.80 1.52
CA VAL A 114 -6.83 -14.33 1.36
C VAL A 114 -6.84 -13.63 2.72
N ALA A 115 -7.73 -14.06 3.63
CA ALA A 115 -7.82 -13.48 4.98
C ALA A 115 -6.53 -13.71 5.77
N THR A 116 -5.94 -14.91 5.69
CA THR A 116 -4.69 -15.25 6.40
C THR A 116 -3.53 -14.40 5.89
N ILE A 117 -3.33 -14.31 4.58
CA ILE A 117 -2.22 -13.52 4.04
C ILE A 117 -2.37 -12.02 4.39
N ARG A 118 -3.58 -11.47 4.29
CA ARG A 118 -3.86 -10.08 4.69
C ARG A 118 -3.69 -9.85 6.19
N SER A 119 -4.00 -10.86 7.02
CA SER A 119 -3.87 -10.73 8.47
C SER A 119 -2.44 -10.46 8.92
N LEU A 120 -1.43 -10.94 8.20
CA LEU A 120 -0.02 -10.59 8.47
C LEU A 120 0.19 -9.06 8.45
N SER A 121 -0.27 -8.39 7.39
CA SER A 121 -0.15 -6.92 7.29
C SER A 121 -0.93 -6.21 8.38
N ALA A 122 -2.09 -6.76 8.78
CA ALA A 122 -2.87 -6.25 9.91
C ALA A 122 -2.10 -6.37 11.23
N TRP A 123 -1.52 -7.51 11.54
CA TRP A 123 -0.68 -7.71 12.73
C TRP A 123 0.54 -6.80 12.74
N ILE A 124 1.28 -6.73 11.63
CA ILE A 124 2.43 -5.83 11.50
C ILE A 124 2.01 -4.38 11.75
N SER A 125 0.85 -3.95 11.23
CA SER A 125 0.36 -2.58 11.39
C SER A 125 0.14 -2.15 12.85
N LEU A 126 -0.11 -3.10 13.77
CA LEU A 126 -0.25 -2.81 15.19
C LEU A 126 1.06 -2.33 15.82
N LEU A 127 2.21 -2.77 15.28
CA LEU A 127 3.52 -2.31 15.74
C LEU A 127 3.74 -0.81 15.45
N ALA A 128 2.99 -0.22 14.53
CA ALA A 128 3.06 1.21 14.28
C ALA A 128 2.63 2.05 15.50
N PHE A 129 1.75 1.54 16.38
CA PHE A 129 1.27 2.28 17.55
C PHE A 129 2.37 2.53 18.58
N PRO A 130 3.09 1.51 19.10
CA PRO A 130 4.22 1.77 19.98
C PRO A 130 5.35 2.55 19.29
N CYS A 131 5.58 2.33 17.99
CA CYS A 131 6.63 3.05 17.24
C CYS A 131 6.32 4.55 17.12
N ILE A 132 5.09 4.93 16.76
CA ILE A 132 4.72 6.36 16.66
C ILE A 132 4.71 7.03 18.04
N TYR A 133 4.29 6.30 19.07
CA TYR A 133 4.38 6.80 20.44
C TYR A 133 5.84 7.08 20.84
N TRP A 134 6.72 6.12 20.61
CA TRP A 134 8.16 6.28 20.89
C TRP A 134 8.74 7.45 20.09
N LEU A 135 8.44 7.55 18.79
CA LEU A 135 8.87 8.69 17.98
C LEU A 135 8.38 10.03 18.54
N CYS A 136 7.13 10.11 18.99
CA CYS A 136 6.60 11.33 19.62
C CYS A 136 7.33 11.69 20.93
N ILE A 137 7.72 10.69 21.74
CA ILE A 137 8.52 10.92 22.94
C ILE A 137 9.90 11.46 22.58
N GLU A 138 10.59 10.83 21.60
CA GLU A 138 11.91 11.28 21.19
C GLU A 138 11.90 12.66 20.52
N LEU A 139 10.86 12.96 19.72
CA LEU A 139 10.79 14.19 18.94
C LEU A 139 10.23 15.37 19.76
N PHE A 140 9.11 15.18 20.46
CA PHE A 140 8.38 16.27 21.13
C PHE A 140 8.53 16.26 22.67
N ASN A 141 9.09 15.20 23.24
CA ASN A 141 9.11 14.95 24.69
C ASN A 141 7.71 15.06 25.31
N SER A 142 6.67 14.60 24.60
CA SER A 142 5.27 14.78 24.96
C SER A 142 4.47 13.47 24.88
N PRO A 143 4.16 12.86 26.03
CA PRO A 143 3.27 11.69 26.06
C PRO A 143 1.87 11.98 25.48
N VAL A 144 1.34 13.19 25.66
CA VAL A 144 0.02 13.57 25.11
C VAL A 144 0.06 13.54 23.59
N THR A 145 1.13 14.07 22.96
CA THR A 145 1.29 13.99 21.50
C THR A 145 1.34 12.54 21.04
N GLY A 146 2.06 11.67 21.76
CA GLY A 146 2.11 10.23 21.45
C GLY A 146 0.74 9.55 21.49
N TRP A 147 -0.06 9.83 22.52
CA TRP A 147 -1.42 9.28 22.62
C TRP A 147 -2.35 9.80 21.51
N VAL A 148 -2.32 11.11 21.20
CA VAL A 148 -3.10 11.68 20.10
C VAL A 148 -2.66 11.08 18.75
N ALA A 149 -1.36 10.88 18.55
CA ALA A 149 -0.83 10.25 17.34
C ALA A 149 -1.32 8.80 17.19
N ILE A 150 -1.33 8.01 18.28
CA ILE A 150 -1.94 6.66 18.27
C ILE A 150 -3.41 6.72 17.86
N ALA A 151 -4.21 7.62 18.46
CA ALA A 151 -5.62 7.73 18.14
C ALA A 151 -5.86 8.05 16.67
N LEU A 152 -5.16 9.04 16.12
CA LEU A 152 -5.29 9.44 14.71
C LEU A 152 -4.80 8.35 13.75
N LEU A 153 -3.71 7.66 14.09
CA LEU A 153 -3.18 6.57 13.26
C LEU A 153 -4.08 5.33 13.30
N SER A 154 -4.71 5.05 14.46
CA SER A 154 -5.50 3.84 14.64
C SER A 154 -6.73 3.78 13.74
N ILE A 155 -7.40 4.91 13.53
CA ILE A 155 -8.61 5.02 12.70
C ILE A 155 -8.34 5.77 11.39
N SER A 156 -7.09 6.02 11.04
CA SER A 156 -6.75 6.61 9.74
C SER A 156 -7.20 5.70 8.61
N PRO A 157 -8.14 6.13 7.73
CA PRO A 157 -8.64 5.29 6.65
C PRO A 157 -7.53 4.75 5.76
N PHE A 158 -6.52 5.58 5.47
CA PHE A 158 -5.34 5.19 4.71
C PHE A 158 -4.60 4.01 5.36
N HIS A 159 -4.24 4.13 6.64
CA HIS A 159 -3.46 3.10 7.31
C HIS A 159 -4.27 1.83 7.61
N VAL A 160 -5.57 1.94 7.88
CA VAL A 160 -6.46 0.77 8.00
C VAL A 160 -6.58 0.03 6.68
N LEU A 161 -6.73 0.75 5.56
CA LEU A 161 -6.87 0.16 4.25
C LEU A 161 -5.61 -0.61 3.83
N TYR A 162 -4.41 -0.04 4.05
CA TYR A 162 -3.15 -0.72 3.77
C TYR A 162 -2.77 -1.80 4.78
N ALA A 163 -3.34 -1.79 5.99
CA ALA A 163 -3.26 -2.90 6.92
C ALA A 163 -4.05 -4.13 6.45
N GLN A 164 -5.08 -3.93 5.63
CA GLN A 164 -5.89 -4.99 5.02
C GLN A 164 -5.40 -5.42 3.63
N GLU A 165 -4.15 -5.17 3.31
CA GLU A 165 -3.57 -5.49 2.01
C GLU A 165 -2.35 -6.41 2.17
N ALA A 166 -2.31 -7.49 1.39
CA ALA A 166 -1.20 -8.45 1.40
C ALA A 166 0.04 -7.86 0.68
N ARG A 167 0.55 -6.72 1.21
CA ARG A 167 1.65 -5.93 0.62
C ARG A 167 2.55 -5.33 1.70
N PRO A 168 3.79 -4.94 1.37
CA PRO A 168 4.77 -4.46 2.35
C PRO A 168 4.46 -3.08 2.98
N SER A 169 3.37 -2.40 2.61
CA SER A 169 3.09 -1.01 3.04
C SER A 169 3.01 -0.83 4.56
N SER A 170 2.39 -1.78 5.27
CA SER A 170 2.33 -1.75 6.75
C SER A 170 3.70 -1.95 7.37
N LEU A 171 4.49 -2.89 6.84
CA LEU A 171 5.86 -3.15 7.30
C LEU A 171 6.74 -1.91 7.09
N TRP A 172 6.63 -1.27 5.93
CA TRP A 172 7.37 -0.04 5.63
C TRP A 172 6.97 1.12 6.54
N THR A 173 5.68 1.28 6.83
CA THR A 173 5.20 2.28 7.81
C THR A 173 5.85 2.07 9.18
N VAL A 174 5.88 0.84 9.67
CA VAL A 174 6.53 0.50 10.95
C VAL A 174 8.03 0.76 10.89
N ALA A 175 8.69 0.35 9.81
CA ALA A 175 10.13 0.54 9.63
C ALA A 175 10.54 2.02 9.60
N ILE A 176 9.76 2.89 8.95
CA ILE A 176 9.98 4.35 8.95
C ILE A 176 9.88 4.91 10.37
N LEU A 177 8.80 4.59 11.10
CA LEU A 177 8.60 5.07 12.45
C LEU A 177 9.71 4.59 13.40
N LEU A 178 10.05 3.32 13.28
CA LEU A 178 11.07 2.67 14.12
C LEU A 178 12.47 3.25 13.86
N SER A 179 12.88 3.37 12.59
CA SER A 179 14.19 3.95 12.24
C SER A 179 14.28 5.43 12.61
N SER A 180 13.18 6.18 12.45
CA SER A 180 13.09 7.58 12.87
C SER A 180 13.25 7.76 14.39
N ALA A 181 12.56 6.95 15.18
CA ALA A 181 12.68 6.98 16.64
C ALA A 181 14.07 6.53 17.10
N ALA A 182 14.62 5.48 16.49
CA ALA A 182 15.95 4.96 16.78
C ALA A 182 17.04 6.00 16.46
N LEU A 183 16.95 6.74 15.34
CA LEU A 183 17.85 7.83 15.01
C LEU A 183 17.85 8.92 16.09
N LEU A 184 16.67 9.44 16.44
CA LEU A 184 16.58 10.51 17.45
C LEU A 184 17.10 10.05 18.80
N ARG A 185 16.86 8.80 19.16
CA ARG A 185 17.42 8.19 20.39
C ARG A 185 18.94 8.07 20.33
N ALA A 186 19.51 7.59 19.21
CA ALA A 186 20.94 7.46 19.01
C ALA A 186 21.64 8.82 19.07
N MET A 187 21.09 9.85 18.44
CA MET A 187 21.63 11.22 18.48
C MET A 187 21.60 11.82 19.90
N ARG A 188 20.52 11.56 20.67
CA ARG A 188 20.41 12.03 22.06
C ARG A 188 21.44 11.37 22.98
N GLN A 189 21.81 10.13 22.68
CA GLN A 189 22.80 9.33 23.42
C GLN A 189 24.01 9.03 22.54
N SER A 190 24.60 10.04 21.91
CA SER A 190 25.60 9.90 20.84
C SER A 190 26.82 9.06 21.20
N LYS A 191 27.17 8.95 22.49
CA LYS A 191 28.25 8.10 22.99
C LYS A 191 27.85 6.62 23.14
N ASN A 192 26.55 6.29 23.04
CA ASN A 192 26.07 4.92 23.20
C ASN A 192 26.12 4.18 21.86
N ILE A 193 27.11 3.31 21.69
CA ILE A 193 27.30 2.48 20.48
C ILE A 193 26.07 1.59 20.24
N ALA A 194 25.46 1.04 21.30
CA ALA A 194 24.27 0.20 21.16
C ALA A 194 23.09 0.96 20.51
N GLY A 195 22.91 2.26 20.82
CA GLY A 195 21.90 3.09 20.17
C GLY A 195 22.10 3.20 18.66
N TRP A 196 23.35 3.35 18.21
CA TRP A 196 23.67 3.37 16.78
C TRP A 196 23.53 1.99 16.14
N GLY A 197 23.85 0.91 16.86
CA GLY A 197 23.61 -0.47 16.42
C GLY A 197 22.12 -0.74 16.19
N ILE A 198 21.24 -0.29 17.09
CA ILE A 198 19.79 -0.37 16.92
C ILE A 198 19.35 0.43 15.68
N TYR A 199 19.85 1.66 15.51
CA TYR A 199 19.54 2.45 14.31
C TYR A 199 19.99 1.72 13.03
N THR A 200 21.20 1.16 12.98
CA THR A 200 21.69 0.36 11.85
C THR A 200 20.74 -0.80 11.54
N ALA A 201 20.35 -1.58 12.55
CA ALA A 201 19.44 -2.70 12.37
C ALA A 201 18.08 -2.24 11.80
N THR A 202 17.55 -1.10 12.29
CA THR A 202 16.28 -0.55 11.77
C THR A 202 16.41 -0.02 10.34
N VAL A 203 17.56 0.53 9.95
CA VAL A 203 17.85 0.94 8.57
C VAL A 203 17.88 -0.29 7.65
N ILE A 204 18.54 -1.38 8.06
CA ILE A 204 18.58 -2.64 7.30
C ILE A 204 17.15 -3.16 7.09
N VAL A 205 16.37 -3.30 8.15
CA VAL A 205 14.95 -3.73 8.07
C VAL A 205 14.15 -2.81 7.15
N SER A 206 14.36 -1.51 7.22
CA SER A 206 13.66 -0.53 6.39
C SER A 206 13.99 -0.69 4.91
N LEU A 207 15.27 -0.82 4.55
CA LEU A 207 15.74 -1.02 3.18
C LEU A 207 15.24 -2.34 2.58
N TYR A 208 15.27 -3.42 3.36
CA TYR A 208 14.72 -4.72 2.96
C TYR A 208 13.19 -4.81 3.00
N SER A 209 12.51 -3.82 3.58
CA SER A 209 11.05 -3.69 3.50
C SER A 209 10.59 -2.99 2.23
N PHE A 210 11.29 -1.91 1.83
CA PHE A 210 10.93 -1.12 0.65
C PHE A 210 12.10 -0.22 0.21
N LEU A 211 12.45 -0.25 -1.08
CA LEU A 211 13.64 0.48 -1.58
C LEU A 211 13.58 2.01 -1.35
N PHE A 212 12.38 2.60 -1.33
CA PHE A 212 12.23 4.03 -1.02
C PHE A 212 12.65 4.40 0.41
N SER A 213 12.96 3.44 1.26
CA SER A 213 13.63 3.68 2.55
C SER A 213 14.97 4.39 2.38
N GLY A 214 15.62 4.28 1.21
CA GLY A 214 16.79 5.07 0.87
C GLY A 214 16.50 6.58 0.90
N LEU A 215 15.30 7.02 0.47
CA LEU A 215 14.91 8.43 0.55
C LEU A 215 14.68 8.88 2.00
N VAL A 216 14.12 8.00 2.83
CA VAL A 216 13.98 8.27 4.29
C VAL A 216 15.35 8.42 4.93
N MET A 217 16.29 7.54 4.59
CA MET A 217 17.67 7.61 5.06
C MET A 217 18.34 8.92 4.60
N ILE A 218 18.16 9.37 3.36
CA ILE A 218 18.64 10.69 2.90
C ILE A 218 18.01 11.81 3.75
N GLY A 219 16.70 11.73 4.03
CA GLY A 219 16.04 12.69 4.91
C GLY A 219 16.65 12.72 6.33
N HIS A 220 16.94 11.55 6.89
CA HIS A 220 17.66 11.42 8.15
C HIS A 220 19.06 12.06 8.07
N GLY A 221 19.79 11.86 6.97
CA GLY A 221 21.09 12.46 6.73
C GLY A 221 21.02 14.00 6.69
N ILE A 222 20.10 14.55 5.91
CA ILE A 222 19.90 16.01 5.85
C ILE A 222 19.61 16.57 7.26
N TYR A 223 18.77 15.88 8.04
CA TYR A 223 18.48 16.26 9.41
C TYR A 223 19.73 16.22 10.30
N VAL A 224 20.50 15.13 10.29
CA VAL A 224 21.73 14.97 11.09
C VAL A 224 22.75 16.05 10.76
N PHE A 225 23.07 16.23 9.47
CA PHE A 225 24.02 17.26 9.03
C PHE A 225 23.58 18.68 9.41
N ALA A 226 22.31 19.00 9.24
CA ALA A 226 21.79 20.34 9.55
C ALA A 226 21.73 20.64 11.06
N ILE A 227 21.51 19.62 11.91
CA ILE A 227 21.56 19.77 13.37
C ILE A 227 23.01 19.92 13.86
N GLU A 228 23.91 19.15 13.29
CA GLU A 228 25.36 19.21 13.60
C GLU A 228 26.09 20.36 12.86
N ARG A 229 25.31 21.30 12.28
CA ARG A 229 25.80 22.52 11.59
C ARG A 229 26.81 22.22 10.47
N PHE A 230 26.60 21.12 9.75
CA PHE A 230 27.47 20.62 8.68
C PHE A 230 28.92 20.35 9.11
N ARG A 231 29.17 20.09 10.41
CA ARG A 231 30.48 19.70 10.94
C ARG A 231 30.58 18.19 11.04
N ILE A 232 31.69 17.65 10.53
CA ILE A 232 31.99 16.23 10.68
C ILE A 232 32.43 15.96 12.12
N ASN A 233 31.53 15.43 12.90
CA ASN A 233 31.73 15.06 14.30
C ASN A 233 31.38 13.59 14.52
N LYS A 234 31.50 13.11 15.77
CA LYS A 234 31.19 11.71 16.13
C LYS A 234 29.78 11.27 15.76
N THR A 235 28.79 12.14 15.89
CA THR A 235 27.38 11.85 15.53
C THR A 235 27.22 11.65 14.03
N VAL A 236 27.81 12.55 13.22
CA VAL A 236 27.77 12.46 11.75
C VAL A 236 28.51 11.21 11.28
N ILE A 237 29.70 10.92 11.84
CA ILE A 237 30.46 9.72 11.50
C ILE A 237 29.67 8.45 11.84
N ALA A 238 29.09 8.38 13.03
CA ALA A 238 28.27 7.23 13.44
C ALA A 238 27.04 7.04 12.55
N TYR A 239 26.37 8.14 12.14
CA TYR A 239 25.28 8.10 11.17
C TYR A 239 25.76 7.57 9.81
N LEU A 240 26.89 8.05 9.30
CA LEU A 240 27.45 7.60 8.04
C LEU A 240 27.83 6.11 8.08
N ILE A 241 28.47 5.65 9.15
CA ILE A 241 28.80 4.23 9.34
C ILE A 241 27.51 3.39 9.34
N ALA A 242 26.49 3.79 10.12
CA ALA A 242 25.22 3.08 10.18
C ALA A 242 24.54 2.99 8.81
N SER A 243 24.52 4.11 8.08
CA SER A 243 23.91 4.20 6.74
C SER A 243 24.68 3.38 5.71
N CYS A 244 26.00 3.48 5.70
CA CYS A 244 26.86 2.69 4.81
C CYS A 244 26.72 1.18 5.10
N THR A 245 26.67 0.77 6.37
CA THR A 245 26.42 -0.62 6.74
C THR A 245 25.07 -1.10 6.20
N GLY A 246 24.01 -0.28 6.34
CA GLY A 246 22.69 -0.60 5.78
C GLY A 246 22.72 -0.80 4.26
N ILE A 247 23.40 0.10 3.54
CA ILE A 247 23.56 0.00 2.08
C ILE A 247 24.37 -1.23 1.70
N LEU A 248 25.47 -1.50 2.40
CA LEU A 248 26.31 -2.66 2.12
C LEU A 248 25.57 -3.98 2.33
N THR A 249 24.72 -4.07 3.36
CA THR A 249 23.88 -5.28 3.55
C THR A 249 22.85 -5.44 2.43
N LEU A 250 22.41 -4.36 1.77
CA LEU A 250 21.51 -4.41 0.63
C LEU A 250 22.24 -4.75 -0.70
N ALA A 251 23.58 -4.78 -0.74
CA ALA A 251 24.34 -4.99 -1.97
C ALA A 251 23.94 -6.25 -2.76
N PRO A 252 23.66 -7.43 -2.14
CA PRO A 252 23.19 -8.60 -2.89
C PRO A 252 21.87 -8.34 -3.62
N TRP A 253 20.95 -7.58 -3.01
CA TRP A 253 19.71 -7.20 -3.66
C TRP A 253 19.91 -6.10 -4.71
N GLY A 254 20.81 -5.17 -4.45
CA GLY A 254 21.23 -4.17 -5.43
C GLY A 254 21.78 -4.80 -6.71
N TYR A 255 22.56 -5.88 -6.58
CA TYR A 255 23.01 -6.69 -7.72
C TYR A 255 21.82 -7.31 -8.48
N ALA A 256 20.84 -7.90 -7.78
CA ALA A 256 19.64 -8.44 -8.42
C ALA A 256 18.87 -7.37 -9.20
N VAL A 257 18.72 -6.15 -8.64
CA VAL A 257 18.07 -5.01 -9.32
C VAL A 257 18.83 -4.60 -10.57
N THR A 258 20.16 -4.44 -10.48
CA THR A 258 21.00 -3.99 -11.61
C THR A 258 21.09 -5.05 -12.70
N ALA A 259 21.22 -6.33 -12.34
CA ALA A 259 21.24 -7.45 -13.28
C ALA A 259 19.91 -7.60 -14.04
N ASN A 260 18.79 -7.21 -13.45
CA ASN A 260 17.44 -7.31 -14.03
C ASN A 260 16.78 -5.92 -14.23
N LEU A 261 17.58 -4.89 -14.54
CA LEU A 261 17.11 -3.51 -14.63
C LEU A 261 16.03 -3.32 -15.72
N ALA A 262 16.16 -4.01 -16.85
CA ALA A 262 15.15 -3.99 -17.91
C ALA A 262 13.78 -4.47 -17.41
N GLN A 263 13.76 -5.53 -16.60
CA GLN A 263 12.54 -6.06 -16.01
C GLN A 263 11.97 -5.10 -14.95
N ALA A 264 12.83 -4.53 -14.09
CA ALA A 264 12.42 -3.52 -13.10
C ALA A 264 11.78 -2.31 -13.78
N THR A 265 12.36 -1.81 -14.86
CA THR A 265 11.80 -0.68 -15.63
C THR A 265 10.47 -1.04 -16.28
N THR A 266 10.36 -2.20 -16.90
CA THR A 266 9.11 -2.66 -17.56
C THR A 266 7.97 -2.77 -16.55
N THR A 267 8.21 -3.33 -15.36
CA THR A 267 7.20 -3.53 -14.33
C THR A 267 6.79 -2.22 -13.63
N THR A 268 7.62 -1.19 -13.67
CA THR A 268 7.36 0.13 -13.05
C THR A 268 6.96 1.23 -14.04
N ASN A 269 7.07 0.97 -15.35
CA ASN A 269 6.88 1.98 -16.41
C ASN A 269 5.46 2.62 -16.40
N TRP A 270 4.45 1.90 -15.92
CA TRP A 270 3.10 2.42 -15.73
C TRP A 270 3.03 3.69 -14.86
N SER A 271 3.97 3.85 -13.93
CA SER A 271 4.06 5.04 -13.07
C SER A 271 4.61 6.27 -13.81
N GLY A 272 5.29 6.06 -14.95
CA GLY A 272 5.76 7.09 -15.86
C GLY A 272 4.70 7.59 -16.85
N THR A 273 3.49 7.00 -16.88
CA THR A 273 2.40 7.46 -17.75
C THR A 273 2.05 8.91 -17.45
N LYS A 274 2.16 9.78 -18.46
CA LYS A 274 1.88 11.20 -18.34
C LYS A 274 0.41 11.45 -18.01
N VAL A 275 0.17 12.26 -17.03
CA VAL A 275 -1.16 12.75 -16.64
C VAL A 275 -1.12 14.28 -16.54
N SER A 276 -2.27 14.94 -16.66
CA SER A 276 -2.33 16.41 -16.51
C SER A 276 -2.02 16.83 -15.06
N LEU A 277 -1.53 18.04 -14.88
CA LEU A 277 -1.30 18.63 -13.56
C LEU A 277 -2.58 18.62 -12.70
N PHE A 278 -3.73 18.85 -13.33
CA PHE A 278 -5.02 18.78 -12.64
C PHE A 278 -5.28 17.41 -12.04
N ILE A 279 -5.00 16.32 -12.79
CA ILE A 279 -5.13 14.94 -12.29
C ILE A 279 -4.15 14.71 -11.15
N LEU A 280 -2.89 15.16 -11.25
CA LEU A 280 -1.92 15.04 -10.15
C LEU A 280 -2.40 15.77 -8.89
N LEU A 281 -2.91 16.98 -9.02
CA LEU A 281 -3.45 17.76 -7.89
C LEU A 281 -4.63 17.05 -7.23
N THR A 282 -5.54 16.47 -8.01
CA THR A 282 -6.66 15.68 -7.47
C THR A 282 -6.20 14.41 -6.78
N MET A 283 -5.18 13.71 -7.33
CA MET A 283 -4.56 12.54 -6.69
C MET A 283 -3.91 12.94 -5.35
N TRP A 284 -3.15 14.03 -5.30
CA TRP A 284 -2.51 14.49 -4.05
C TRP A 284 -3.54 14.90 -3.01
N ALA A 285 -4.54 15.70 -3.39
CA ALA A 285 -5.61 16.13 -2.48
C ALA A 285 -6.39 14.92 -1.93
N GLY A 286 -6.76 13.98 -2.79
CA GLY A 286 -7.43 12.76 -2.39
C GLY A 286 -6.57 11.88 -1.47
N ASN A 287 -5.30 11.67 -1.80
CA ASN A 287 -4.39 10.87 -0.98
C ASN A 287 -4.14 11.49 0.40
N LEU A 288 -3.99 12.81 0.46
CA LEU A 288 -3.82 13.54 1.71
C LEU A 288 -5.09 13.48 2.57
N SER A 289 -6.27 13.71 1.98
CA SER A 289 -7.53 13.66 2.75
C SER A 289 -7.76 12.30 3.39
N ARG A 290 -7.34 11.21 2.74
CA ARG A 290 -7.48 9.82 3.21
C ARG A 290 -6.74 9.52 4.51
N LEU A 291 -5.89 10.43 4.98
CA LEU A 291 -5.30 10.30 6.32
C LEU A 291 -6.37 10.40 7.42
N PHE A 292 -7.46 11.15 7.17
CA PHE A 292 -8.52 11.39 8.14
C PHE A 292 -9.94 11.20 7.59
N PHE A 293 -10.10 11.25 6.26
CA PHE A 293 -11.40 11.06 5.61
C PHE A 293 -11.21 10.45 4.21
N ASP A 294 -11.92 9.36 3.93
CA ASP A 294 -11.93 8.65 2.66
C ASP A 294 -13.37 8.38 2.21
N SER A 295 -13.74 8.92 1.08
CA SER A 295 -15.07 8.73 0.47
C SER A 295 -15.17 7.49 -0.42
N GLY A 296 -14.06 6.80 -0.67
CA GLY A 296 -13.99 5.69 -1.64
C GLY A 296 -13.85 6.11 -3.09
N LEU A 297 -13.93 7.41 -3.40
CA LEU A 297 -13.76 7.91 -4.77
C LEU A 297 -12.28 7.98 -5.15
N GLY A 298 -11.99 7.67 -6.41
CA GLY A 298 -10.67 7.76 -7.02
C GLY A 298 -10.55 8.93 -8.00
N SER A 299 -9.33 9.17 -8.50
CA SER A 299 -9.06 10.22 -9.49
C SER A 299 -9.77 10.02 -10.84
N ASN A 300 -10.27 8.82 -11.10
CA ASN A 300 -10.99 8.47 -12.34
C ASN A 300 -12.52 8.61 -12.22
N ASP A 301 -13.02 9.00 -11.04
CA ASP A 301 -14.44 9.28 -10.85
C ASP A 301 -14.80 10.66 -11.41
N SER A 302 -16.08 10.83 -11.80
CA SER A 302 -16.54 12.08 -12.43
C SER A 302 -16.38 13.27 -11.46
N LEU A 303 -16.00 14.43 -11.99
CA LEU A 303 -15.84 15.67 -11.23
C LEU A 303 -17.09 16.05 -10.44
N ILE A 304 -18.29 15.76 -10.98
CA ILE A 304 -19.57 16.04 -10.31
C ILE A 304 -19.64 15.31 -8.97
N LYS A 305 -19.12 14.06 -8.88
CA LYS A 305 -19.06 13.31 -7.63
C LYS A 305 -18.00 13.83 -6.65
N LEU A 306 -16.95 14.48 -7.17
CA LEU A 306 -15.85 15.02 -6.36
C LEU A 306 -16.19 16.42 -5.79
N LEU A 307 -17.04 17.21 -6.46
CA LEU A 307 -17.39 18.55 -6.03
C LEU A 307 -17.88 18.66 -4.57
N PRO A 308 -18.84 17.83 -4.09
CA PRO A 308 -19.29 17.91 -2.70
C PRO A 308 -18.18 17.62 -1.69
N LEU A 309 -17.16 16.82 -2.07
CA LEU A 309 -16.06 16.46 -1.19
C LEU A 309 -15.10 17.62 -0.92
N ILE A 310 -15.10 18.66 -1.76
CA ILE A 310 -14.26 19.84 -1.55
C ILE A 310 -14.56 20.47 -0.19
N THR A 311 -15.82 20.46 0.27
CA THR A 311 -16.23 21.00 1.57
C THR A 311 -15.57 20.27 2.76
N VAL A 312 -15.15 19.02 2.58
CA VAL A 312 -14.44 18.23 3.60
C VAL A 312 -12.94 18.22 3.35
N ILE A 313 -12.51 18.05 2.09
CA ILE A 313 -11.10 17.93 1.72
C ILE A 313 -10.36 19.26 1.97
N LEU A 314 -10.95 20.40 1.58
CA LEU A 314 -10.28 21.69 1.72
C LEU A 314 -9.98 22.05 3.19
N PRO A 315 -10.91 21.93 4.17
CA PRO A 315 -10.58 22.11 5.59
C PRO A 315 -9.47 21.19 6.10
N ILE A 316 -9.42 19.92 5.64
CA ILE A 316 -8.36 18.99 5.99
C ILE A 316 -7.00 19.47 5.45
N LEU A 317 -6.94 19.90 4.19
CA LEU A 317 -5.70 20.43 3.60
C LEU A 317 -5.24 21.72 4.30
N LEU A 318 -6.18 22.63 4.63
CA LEU A 318 -5.89 23.83 5.39
C LEU A 318 -5.37 23.49 6.80
N LEU A 319 -5.93 22.47 7.45
CA LEU A 319 -5.44 21.98 8.74
C LEU A 319 -3.99 21.49 8.62
N PHE A 320 -3.62 20.80 7.53
CA PHE A 320 -2.24 20.35 7.31
C PHE A 320 -1.28 21.53 7.15
N GLY A 321 -1.63 22.50 6.30
CA GLY A 321 -0.82 23.71 6.14
C GLY A 321 -0.66 24.45 7.48
N TYR A 322 -1.75 24.57 8.25
CA TYR A 322 -1.72 25.21 9.56
C TYR A 322 -0.84 24.40 10.55
N ALA A 323 -0.94 23.07 10.57
CA ALA A 323 -0.14 22.22 11.46
C ALA A 323 1.35 22.32 11.17
N ILE A 324 1.75 22.29 9.89
CA ILE A 324 3.15 22.50 9.50
C ILE A 324 3.63 23.89 9.89
N GLY A 325 2.85 24.95 9.60
CA GLY A 325 3.16 26.31 10.00
C GLY A 325 3.27 26.48 11.52
N PHE A 326 2.41 25.81 12.29
CA PHE A 326 2.46 25.77 13.73
C PHE A 326 3.76 25.14 14.24
N VAL A 327 4.12 23.96 13.71
CA VAL A 327 5.35 23.26 14.10
C VAL A 327 6.58 24.13 13.79
N ILE A 328 6.65 24.75 12.61
CA ILE A 328 7.78 25.61 12.24
C ILE A 328 7.92 26.80 13.20
N ARG A 329 6.81 27.42 13.61
CA ARG A 329 6.84 28.63 14.43
C ARG A 329 6.93 28.37 15.94
N GLN A 330 6.42 27.25 16.42
CA GLN A 330 6.22 27.01 17.85
C GLN A 330 7.12 25.90 18.42
N THR A 331 7.94 25.25 17.57
CA THR A 331 8.84 24.18 18.05
C THR A 331 10.31 24.52 17.76
N PRO A 332 11.26 23.92 18.52
CA PRO A 332 12.68 24.07 18.25
C PRO A 332 13.06 23.59 16.85
N LYS A 333 14.19 24.12 16.31
CA LYS A 333 14.72 23.74 15.00
C LYS A 333 14.84 22.23 14.81
N SER A 334 15.25 21.51 15.85
CA SER A 334 15.38 20.04 15.81
C SER A 334 14.05 19.31 15.55
N VAL A 335 12.90 19.88 15.94
CA VAL A 335 11.59 19.25 15.76
C VAL A 335 11.07 19.52 14.35
N TRP A 336 10.95 20.79 13.95
CA TRP A 336 10.36 21.10 12.66
C TRP A 336 11.25 20.64 11.48
N LEU A 337 12.57 20.70 11.65
CA LEU A 337 13.50 20.23 10.62
C LEU A 337 13.39 18.72 10.41
N PHE A 338 13.21 17.94 11.50
CA PHE A 338 12.99 16.50 11.39
C PHE A 338 11.72 16.18 10.60
N ILE A 339 10.60 16.83 10.93
CA ILE A 339 9.32 16.62 10.26
C ILE A 339 9.42 17.00 8.78
N LEU A 340 10.02 18.14 8.46
CA LEU A 340 10.20 18.55 7.07
C LEU A 340 11.15 17.61 6.32
N ALA A 341 12.28 17.21 6.90
CA ALA A 341 13.21 16.30 6.24
C ALA A 341 12.56 14.93 5.96
N LEU A 342 11.81 14.38 6.93
CA LEU A 342 11.10 13.12 6.76
C LEU A 342 10.08 13.17 5.60
N GLY A 343 9.29 14.26 5.53
CA GLY A 343 8.23 14.38 4.53
C GLY A 343 8.72 14.86 3.17
N SER A 344 9.52 15.95 3.15
CA SER A 344 9.83 16.66 1.89
C SER A 344 10.77 15.89 0.97
N VAL A 345 11.75 15.13 1.50
CA VAL A 345 12.72 14.42 0.65
C VAL A 345 12.01 13.40 -0.23
N THR A 346 11.17 12.54 0.34
CA THR A 346 10.41 11.57 -0.44
C THR A 346 9.41 12.25 -1.37
N PHE A 347 8.71 13.29 -0.89
CA PHE A 347 7.75 14.01 -1.70
C PHE A 347 8.40 14.66 -2.92
N LEU A 348 9.48 15.39 -2.73
CA LEU A 348 10.20 16.06 -3.83
C LEU A 348 10.81 15.05 -4.80
N ALA A 349 11.38 13.94 -4.32
CA ALA A 349 11.93 12.88 -5.16
C ALA A 349 10.87 12.23 -6.08
N LEU A 350 9.61 12.26 -5.69
CA LEU A 350 8.50 11.75 -6.50
C LEU A 350 7.86 12.83 -7.38
N VAL A 351 7.68 14.04 -6.85
CA VAL A 351 6.98 15.13 -7.52
C VAL A 351 7.82 15.78 -8.62
N LEU A 352 9.12 16.02 -8.37
CA LEU A 352 9.97 16.70 -9.35
C LEU A 352 10.07 15.93 -10.68
N PRO A 353 10.31 14.60 -10.68
CA PRO A 353 10.28 13.84 -11.93
C PRO A 353 8.92 13.89 -12.63
N ASP A 354 7.81 13.84 -11.88
CA ASP A 354 6.47 13.91 -12.49
C ASP A 354 6.18 15.26 -13.14
N LEU A 355 6.65 16.36 -12.53
CA LEU A 355 6.49 17.72 -13.09
C LEU A 355 7.42 17.99 -14.28
N ILE A 356 8.65 17.48 -14.27
CA ILE A 356 9.67 17.77 -15.27
C ILE A 356 9.56 16.81 -16.47
N LEU A 357 9.45 15.51 -16.20
CA LEU A 357 9.47 14.46 -17.23
C LEU A 357 8.07 13.97 -17.58
N GLY A 358 7.09 14.32 -16.76
CA GLY A 358 5.77 13.73 -16.76
C GLY A 358 5.75 12.39 -16.01
N GLY A 359 4.56 12.01 -15.56
CA GLY A 359 4.35 10.78 -14.81
C GLY A 359 3.26 10.95 -13.75
N ARG A 360 3.04 9.90 -12.97
CA ARG A 360 2.08 9.85 -11.85
C ARG A 360 2.64 9.18 -10.60
N ARG A 361 3.96 9.11 -10.46
CA ARG A 361 4.66 8.44 -9.35
C ARG A 361 4.24 9.01 -8.00
N SER A 362 4.19 10.34 -7.91
CA SER A 362 3.77 11.08 -6.71
C SER A 362 2.28 10.89 -6.36
N GLY A 363 1.46 10.52 -7.35
CA GLY A 363 0.05 10.21 -7.17
C GLY A 363 -0.22 8.78 -6.67
N VAL A 364 0.79 7.89 -6.69
CA VAL A 364 0.66 6.52 -6.18
C VAL A 364 0.60 6.56 -4.65
N ALA A 365 -0.57 6.32 -4.09
CA ALA A 365 -0.88 6.60 -2.69
C ALA A 365 0.10 6.00 -1.66
N ARG A 366 0.68 4.83 -1.92
CA ARG A 366 1.63 4.17 -1.01
C ARG A 366 3.06 4.75 -1.02
N TYR A 367 3.45 5.48 -2.07
CA TYR A 367 4.83 5.98 -2.18
C TYR A 367 5.14 7.15 -1.25
N PRO A 368 4.24 8.14 -1.03
CA PRO A 368 4.48 9.24 -0.11
C PRO A 368 4.20 8.91 1.38
N ILE A 369 4.21 7.66 1.83
CA ILE A 369 3.99 7.30 3.26
C ILE A 369 4.86 8.13 4.22
N PRO A 370 6.16 8.39 3.97
CA PRO A 370 6.95 9.26 4.87
C PRO A 370 6.37 10.67 5.01
N CYS A 371 5.84 11.24 3.93
CA CYS A 371 5.16 12.55 3.95
C CYS A 371 3.88 12.50 4.81
N TYR A 372 3.09 11.44 4.68
CA TYR A 372 1.86 11.26 5.46
C TYR A 372 2.14 11.13 6.95
N LEU A 373 3.19 10.40 7.32
CA LEU A 373 3.62 10.28 8.72
C LEU A 373 4.12 11.62 9.27
N ALA A 374 4.86 12.40 8.48
CA ALA A 374 5.28 13.75 8.87
C ALA A 374 4.07 14.67 9.14
N ILE A 375 3.05 14.64 8.27
CA ILE A 375 1.80 15.39 8.46
C ILE A 375 1.05 14.91 9.71
N GLN A 376 0.92 13.60 9.90
CA GLN A 376 0.24 13.06 11.10
C GLN A 376 0.94 13.44 12.39
N LEU A 377 2.29 13.46 12.43
CA LEU A 377 3.07 13.95 13.57
C LEU A 377 2.80 15.43 13.84
N ALA A 378 2.79 16.27 12.78
CA ALA A 378 2.52 17.69 12.91
C ALA A 378 1.09 17.98 13.43
N VAL A 379 0.07 17.31 12.85
CA VAL A 379 -1.32 17.44 13.30
C VAL A 379 -1.51 16.92 14.71
N SER A 380 -0.87 15.81 15.07
CA SER A 380 -0.93 15.24 16.42
C SER A 380 -0.34 16.20 17.46
N HIS A 381 0.79 16.82 17.14
CA HIS A 381 1.42 17.80 18.03
C HIS A 381 0.57 19.07 18.17
N LEU A 382 0.02 19.59 17.07
CA LEU A 382 -0.89 20.72 17.06
C LEU A 382 -2.10 20.47 17.97
N ILE A 383 -2.79 19.35 17.77
CA ILE A 383 -3.99 18.99 18.54
C ILE A 383 -3.62 18.81 20.02
N ALA A 384 -2.57 18.02 20.31
CA ALA A 384 -2.13 17.76 21.68
C ALA A 384 -1.83 19.05 22.45
N THR A 385 -1.16 20.00 21.83
CA THR A 385 -0.82 21.30 22.43
C THR A 385 -2.08 22.10 22.75
N HIS A 386 -3.02 22.17 21.81
CA HIS A 386 -4.20 23.04 21.96
C HIS A 386 -5.27 22.43 22.89
N ILE A 387 -5.40 21.10 22.95
CA ILE A 387 -6.37 20.47 23.87
C ILE A 387 -5.90 20.49 25.34
N THR A 388 -4.61 20.75 25.58
CA THR A 388 -4.06 20.80 26.95
C THR A 388 -3.90 22.20 27.49
N HIS A 389 -3.57 23.22 26.70
CA HIS A 389 -3.06 24.51 27.22
C HIS A 389 -3.62 25.77 26.53
N HIS A 390 -4.64 25.72 25.68
CA HIS A 390 -5.01 26.89 24.87
C HIS A 390 -6.38 27.48 25.20
N ARG A 391 -6.51 28.83 25.03
CA ARG A 391 -7.79 29.56 25.19
C ARG A 391 -8.94 28.98 24.32
N ARG A 392 -8.63 28.32 23.18
CA ARG A 392 -9.60 27.72 22.26
C ARG A 392 -9.71 26.19 22.42
N GLN A 393 -9.51 25.65 23.62
CA GLN A 393 -9.51 24.21 23.91
C GLN A 393 -10.79 23.51 23.41
N LYS A 394 -11.97 24.12 23.55
CA LYS A 394 -13.25 23.56 23.07
C LYS A 394 -13.23 23.33 21.56
N LEU A 395 -12.75 24.32 20.78
CA LEU A 395 -12.65 24.21 19.33
C LEU A 395 -11.74 23.05 18.92
N TRP A 396 -10.57 22.93 19.53
CA TRP A 396 -9.63 21.86 19.16
C TRP A 396 -10.08 20.48 19.59
N ARG A 397 -10.87 20.37 20.66
CA ARG A 397 -11.57 19.13 20.98
C ARG A 397 -12.60 18.77 19.92
N ILE A 398 -13.36 19.74 19.39
CA ILE A 398 -14.30 19.52 18.30
C ILE A 398 -13.55 19.07 17.05
N VAL A 399 -12.45 19.74 16.67
CA VAL A 399 -11.62 19.34 15.52
C VAL A 399 -11.10 17.92 15.71
N PHE A 400 -10.58 17.57 16.87
CA PHE A 400 -10.10 16.22 17.16
C PHE A 400 -11.21 15.17 17.03
N ILE A 401 -12.38 15.42 17.62
CA ILE A 401 -13.54 14.53 17.51
C ILE A 401 -14.00 14.41 16.05
N ALA A 402 -14.04 15.51 15.30
CA ALA A 402 -14.43 15.50 13.89
C ALA A 402 -13.48 14.62 13.03
N LEU A 403 -12.16 14.70 13.26
CA LEU A 403 -11.19 13.85 12.58
C LEU A 403 -11.38 12.37 12.95
N LEU A 404 -11.62 12.07 14.25
CA LEU A 404 -11.89 10.70 14.70
C LEU A 404 -13.16 10.15 14.08
N THR A 405 -14.25 10.94 14.08
CA THR A 405 -15.54 10.54 13.49
C THR A 405 -15.41 10.34 11.98
N GLY A 406 -14.73 11.25 11.27
CA GLY A 406 -14.48 11.13 9.83
C GLY A 406 -13.72 9.84 9.50
N GLY A 407 -12.70 9.51 10.28
CA GLY A 407 -11.93 8.28 10.14
C GLY A 407 -12.79 7.03 10.39
N ILE A 408 -13.57 7.00 11.47
CA ILE A 408 -14.46 5.87 11.80
C ILE A 408 -15.50 5.66 10.70
N LEU A 409 -16.18 6.73 10.25
CA LEU A 409 -17.17 6.64 9.18
C LEU A 409 -16.55 6.10 7.88
N SER A 410 -15.39 6.61 7.51
CA SER A 410 -14.66 6.15 6.32
C SER A 410 -14.27 4.68 6.44
N CYS A 411 -13.75 4.23 7.59
CA CYS A 411 -13.41 2.83 7.84
C CYS A 411 -14.67 1.94 7.80
N THR A 412 -15.80 2.40 8.35
CA THR A 412 -17.06 1.67 8.32
C THR A 412 -17.55 1.45 6.89
N ILE A 413 -17.60 2.51 6.07
CA ILE A 413 -18.02 2.43 4.67
C ILE A 413 -17.06 1.53 3.89
N SER A 414 -15.76 1.76 4.03
CA SER A 414 -14.73 0.98 3.33
C SER A 414 -14.79 -0.50 3.70
N SER A 415 -15.08 -0.86 4.96
CA SER A 415 -15.12 -2.25 5.41
C SER A 415 -16.23 -3.09 4.75
N GLN A 416 -17.29 -2.46 4.26
CA GLN A 416 -18.40 -3.11 3.57
C GLN A 416 -18.20 -3.21 2.05
N ALA A 417 -17.28 -2.45 1.48
CA ALA A 417 -17.07 -2.39 0.04
C ALA A 417 -16.28 -3.59 -0.48
N GLN A 418 -16.71 -4.14 -1.62
CA GLN A 418 -15.96 -5.17 -2.36
C GLN A 418 -14.84 -4.57 -3.22
N VAL A 419 -15.08 -3.38 -3.76
CA VAL A 419 -14.10 -2.65 -4.58
C VAL A 419 -13.82 -1.30 -3.92
N TRP A 420 -12.56 -0.89 -3.95
CA TRP A 420 -12.13 0.40 -3.40
C TRP A 420 -11.04 0.99 -4.29
N TRP A 421 -10.77 2.28 -4.17
CA TRP A 421 -9.82 2.99 -5.03
C TRP A 421 -8.39 2.39 -5.04
N ASN A 422 -7.94 1.76 -3.96
CA ASN A 422 -6.60 1.13 -3.86
C ASN A 422 -6.50 -0.26 -4.51
N LYS A 423 -7.61 -0.83 -4.95
CA LYS A 423 -7.65 -2.20 -5.51
C LYS A 423 -7.54 -2.25 -7.04
N GLY A 424 -6.89 -1.26 -7.66
CA GLY A 424 -6.74 -1.20 -9.11
C GLY A 424 -8.09 -1.21 -9.83
N PRO A 425 -8.99 -0.24 -9.56
CA PRO A 425 -10.36 -0.27 -10.06
C PRO A 425 -10.44 -0.37 -11.60
N GLU A 426 -9.45 0.13 -12.32
CA GLU A 426 -9.33 -0.01 -13.77
C GLU A 426 -9.13 -1.46 -14.23
N ARG A 427 -8.77 -2.37 -13.30
CA ARG A 427 -8.50 -3.79 -13.59
C ARG A 427 -9.47 -4.74 -12.92
N THR A 428 -10.08 -4.36 -11.80
CA THR A 428 -10.84 -5.27 -10.93
C THR A 428 -12.25 -4.80 -10.60
N LYS A 429 -12.61 -3.55 -10.94
CA LYS A 429 -13.87 -2.91 -10.55
C LYS A 429 -15.11 -3.76 -10.84
N TYR A 430 -15.11 -4.47 -11.95
CA TYR A 430 -16.26 -5.24 -12.42
C TYR A 430 -16.14 -6.75 -12.15
N ASN A 431 -15.04 -7.21 -11.55
CA ASN A 431 -14.86 -8.64 -11.25
C ASN A 431 -15.98 -9.23 -10.40
N PRO A 432 -16.52 -8.55 -9.35
CA PRO A 432 -17.64 -9.10 -8.57
C PRO A 432 -18.91 -9.35 -9.41
N GLN A 433 -19.26 -8.41 -10.30
CA GLN A 433 -20.44 -8.54 -11.16
C GLN A 433 -20.22 -9.61 -12.24
N ILE A 434 -19.03 -9.65 -12.84
CA ILE A 434 -18.64 -10.67 -13.80
C ILE A 434 -18.72 -12.07 -13.17
N ALA A 435 -18.10 -12.24 -12.00
CA ALA A 435 -18.17 -13.51 -11.28
C ALA A 435 -19.61 -13.93 -10.97
N GLN A 436 -20.47 -12.98 -10.59
CA GLN A 436 -21.88 -13.27 -10.33
C GLN A 436 -22.62 -13.78 -11.59
N ILE A 437 -22.33 -13.23 -12.76
CA ILE A 437 -22.93 -13.69 -14.04
C ILE A 437 -22.44 -15.10 -14.35
N VAL A 438 -21.13 -15.33 -14.30
CA VAL A 438 -20.51 -16.61 -14.65
C VAL A 438 -20.92 -17.72 -13.68
N ASN A 439 -20.92 -17.43 -12.38
CA ASN A 439 -21.28 -18.41 -11.34
C ASN A 439 -22.77 -18.85 -11.41
N ARG A 440 -23.66 -18.04 -11.99
CA ARG A 440 -25.06 -18.43 -12.22
C ARG A 440 -25.25 -19.38 -13.41
N ALA A 441 -24.30 -19.44 -14.33
CA ALA A 441 -24.38 -20.32 -15.49
C ALA A 441 -24.25 -21.81 -15.08
N ALA A 442 -24.86 -22.71 -15.86
CA ALA A 442 -24.94 -24.13 -15.51
C ALA A 442 -23.57 -24.84 -15.73
N LYS A 443 -22.98 -24.69 -16.91
CA LYS A 443 -21.67 -25.27 -17.28
C LYS A 443 -20.79 -24.18 -17.92
N PRO A 444 -20.27 -23.23 -17.10
CA PRO A 444 -19.55 -22.07 -17.61
C PRO A 444 -18.13 -22.39 -18.02
N LEU A 445 -17.74 -21.90 -19.20
CA LEU A 445 -16.37 -21.82 -19.68
C LEU A 445 -15.99 -20.34 -19.86
N ILE A 446 -14.88 -19.93 -19.28
CA ILE A 446 -14.27 -18.62 -19.55
C ILE A 446 -13.05 -18.80 -20.44
N ILE A 447 -13.04 -18.13 -21.59
CA ILE A 447 -11.88 -18.07 -22.49
C ILE A 447 -11.24 -16.68 -22.31
N SER A 448 -9.91 -16.63 -22.21
CA SER A 448 -9.21 -15.36 -22.02
C SER A 448 -7.76 -15.42 -22.48
N ASP A 449 -7.27 -14.32 -23.05
CA ASP A 449 -5.87 -14.01 -23.28
C ASP A 449 -5.37 -12.83 -22.41
N ALA A 450 -6.17 -12.46 -21.40
CA ALA A 450 -5.79 -11.42 -20.44
C ALA A 450 -4.58 -11.84 -19.61
N LYS A 451 -3.86 -10.85 -19.07
CA LYS A 451 -2.68 -11.09 -18.22
C LYS A 451 -3.03 -11.97 -17.02
N LEU A 452 -2.08 -12.81 -16.60
CA LEU A 452 -2.24 -13.78 -15.52
C LEU A 452 -2.80 -13.17 -14.23
N ASP A 453 -2.27 -12.02 -13.80
CA ASP A 453 -2.70 -11.30 -12.59
C ASP A 453 -4.18 -10.89 -12.62
N ILE A 454 -4.68 -10.55 -13.80
CA ILE A 454 -6.09 -10.17 -14.03
C ILE A 454 -6.99 -11.41 -13.92
N VAL A 455 -6.60 -12.51 -14.58
CA VAL A 455 -7.33 -13.78 -14.54
C VAL A 455 -7.32 -14.37 -13.12
N GLN A 456 -6.18 -14.35 -12.44
CA GLN A 456 -6.05 -14.79 -11.06
C GLN A 456 -6.93 -13.98 -10.10
N SER A 457 -7.01 -12.65 -10.30
CA SER A 457 -7.89 -11.79 -9.48
C SER A 457 -9.37 -12.14 -9.65
N LEU A 458 -9.82 -12.47 -10.86
CA LEU A 458 -11.18 -12.97 -11.09
C LEU A 458 -11.36 -14.37 -10.46
N GLY A 459 -10.36 -15.25 -10.60
CA GLY A 459 -10.39 -16.63 -10.12
C GLY A 459 -10.75 -16.78 -8.64
N TYR A 460 -10.41 -15.81 -7.80
CA TYR A 460 -10.80 -15.81 -6.37
C TYR A 460 -12.30 -15.59 -6.11
N LEU A 461 -13.05 -15.19 -7.14
CA LEU A 461 -14.49 -14.92 -7.05
C LEU A 461 -15.33 -15.96 -7.79
N LEU A 462 -14.69 -16.88 -8.52
CA LEU A 462 -15.36 -17.90 -9.32
C LEU A 462 -15.64 -19.16 -8.50
N ASP A 463 -16.79 -19.77 -8.77
CA ASP A 463 -17.18 -21.06 -8.20
C ASP A 463 -16.31 -22.20 -8.77
N PRO A 464 -16.08 -23.31 -8.01
CA PRO A 464 -15.28 -24.44 -8.47
C PRO A 464 -15.76 -25.10 -9.77
N LYS A 465 -17.06 -24.96 -10.11
CA LYS A 465 -17.62 -25.52 -11.38
C LYS A 465 -17.16 -24.78 -12.62
N VAL A 466 -16.64 -23.55 -12.49
CA VAL A 466 -16.19 -22.74 -13.63
C VAL A 466 -14.93 -23.34 -14.22
N GLN A 467 -14.91 -23.47 -15.54
CA GLN A 467 -13.72 -23.88 -16.27
C GLN A 467 -13.10 -22.68 -17.00
N LEU A 468 -11.81 -22.73 -17.19
CA LEU A 468 -11.02 -21.68 -17.83
C LEU A 468 -10.27 -22.27 -19.02
N GLN A 469 -10.17 -21.54 -20.12
CA GLN A 469 -9.35 -21.86 -21.28
C GLN A 469 -8.51 -20.63 -21.60
N LEU A 470 -7.22 -20.70 -21.29
CA LEU A 470 -6.30 -19.55 -21.39
C LEU A 470 -5.36 -19.73 -22.57
N VAL A 471 -5.15 -18.65 -23.32
CA VAL A 471 -4.28 -18.64 -24.50
C VAL A 471 -3.39 -17.41 -24.53
N ILE A 472 -2.27 -17.51 -25.24
CA ILE A 472 -1.40 -16.37 -25.55
C ILE A 472 -1.73 -15.92 -26.98
N GLU A 473 -1.96 -14.62 -27.17
CA GLU A 473 -2.12 -14.02 -28.50
C GLU A 473 -0.93 -14.36 -29.39
N PRO A 474 -1.13 -14.76 -30.68
CA PRO A 474 -2.40 -14.74 -31.43
C PRO A 474 -3.18 -16.07 -31.46
N ASN A 475 -2.94 -17.00 -30.55
CA ASN A 475 -3.55 -18.32 -30.57
C ASN A 475 -5.06 -18.28 -30.35
N ILE A 476 -5.81 -19.03 -31.18
CA ILE A 476 -7.26 -19.18 -31.03
C ILE A 476 -7.53 -20.62 -30.56
N PRO A 477 -8.09 -20.82 -29.35
CA PRO A 477 -8.32 -22.15 -28.82
C PRO A 477 -9.54 -22.78 -29.50
N LYS A 478 -9.51 -24.10 -29.70
CA LYS A 478 -10.69 -24.85 -30.12
C LYS A 478 -11.62 -25.03 -28.93
N ILE A 479 -12.88 -24.63 -29.08
CA ILE A 479 -13.89 -24.70 -28.03
C ILE A 479 -14.56 -26.07 -28.08
N ALA A 480 -14.63 -26.76 -26.91
CA ALA A 480 -15.30 -28.05 -26.83
C ALA A 480 -16.84 -27.88 -26.68
N ASP A 481 -17.61 -28.81 -27.29
CA ASP A 481 -19.08 -28.70 -27.34
C ASP A 481 -19.80 -29.08 -26.04
N ASN A 482 -19.08 -29.38 -24.98
CA ASN A 482 -19.65 -29.82 -23.69
C ASN A 482 -20.02 -28.67 -22.72
N PHE A 483 -19.90 -27.43 -23.12
CA PHE A 483 -20.25 -26.25 -22.35
C PHE A 483 -21.54 -25.61 -22.85
N SER A 484 -22.43 -25.25 -21.92
CA SER A 484 -23.69 -24.57 -22.24
C SER A 484 -23.54 -23.05 -22.27
N ASP A 485 -22.57 -22.51 -21.52
CA ASP A 485 -22.39 -21.08 -21.33
C ASP A 485 -20.92 -20.72 -21.50
N ILE A 486 -20.60 -20.10 -22.62
CA ILE A 486 -19.23 -19.75 -22.98
C ILE A 486 -19.06 -18.24 -22.92
N PHE A 487 -18.03 -17.79 -22.23
CA PHE A 487 -17.75 -16.39 -22.00
C PHE A 487 -16.33 -16.04 -22.46
N LEU A 488 -16.15 -14.83 -23.04
CA LEU A 488 -14.84 -14.23 -23.27
C LEU A 488 -14.60 -13.16 -22.18
N TYR A 489 -13.57 -13.37 -21.37
CA TYR A 489 -13.20 -12.39 -20.33
C TYR A 489 -12.03 -11.55 -20.80
N ARG A 490 -12.27 -10.24 -20.97
CA ARG A 490 -11.29 -9.23 -21.41
C ARG A 490 -10.47 -9.70 -22.65
N PRO A 491 -11.14 -10.20 -23.70
CA PRO A 491 -10.43 -10.71 -24.86
C PRO A 491 -9.71 -9.60 -25.60
N SER A 492 -8.56 -9.91 -26.19
CA SER A 492 -7.98 -9.08 -27.25
C SER A 492 -8.92 -9.04 -28.46
N ARG A 493 -8.71 -8.07 -29.37
CA ARG A 493 -9.44 -8.03 -30.65
C ARG A 493 -9.15 -9.28 -31.47
N THR A 494 -7.90 -9.75 -31.46
CA THR A 494 -7.45 -10.95 -32.16
C THR A 494 -8.18 -12.20 -31.69
N LEU A 495 -8.25 -12.43 -30.38
CA LEU A 495 -8.97 -13.58 -29.80
C LEU A 495 -10.45 -13.54 -30.18
N ARG A 496 -11.11 -12.38 -29.99
CA ARG A 496 -12.54 -12.23 -30.25
C ARG A 496 -12.86 -12.48 -31.75
N SER A 497 -12.21 -11.74 -32.66
CA SER A 497 -12.48 -11.89 -34.08
C SER A 497 -12.06 -13.28 -34.63
N GLY A 498 -11.00 -13.88 -34.07
CA GLY A 498 -10.58 -15.21 -34.44
C GLY A 498 -11.61 -16.30 -34.09
N ILE A 499 -12.24 -16.21 -32.91
CA ILE A 499 -13.31 -17.14 -32.52
C ILE A 499 -14.55 -16.93 -33.39
N GLU A 500 -14.94 -15.69 -33.68
CA GLU A 500 -16.07 -15.38 -34.58
C GLU A 500 -15.86 -15.95 -35.97
N GLN A 501 -14.67 -15.77 -36.56
CA GLN A 501 -14.37 -16.19 -37.93
C GLN A 501 -14.09 -17.69 -38.05
N ALA A 502 -13.29 -18.27 -37.11
CA ALA A 502 -12.84 -19.66 -37.26
C ALA A 502 -13.88 -20.67 -36.77
N GLN A 503 -14.79 -20.31 -35.88
CA GLN A 503 -15.72 -21.25 -35.25
C GLN A 503 -17.20 -20.84 -35.34
N GLY A 504 -17.50 -19.72 -36.02
CA GLY A 504 -18.87 -19.28 -36.30
C GLY A 504 -19.68 -18.79 -35.10
N TYR A 505 -19.04 -18.48 -34.01
CA TYR A 505 -19.71 -17.89 -32.82
C TYR A 505 -20.00 -16.41 -33.05
N LYS A 506 -21.12 -15.94 -32.46
CA LYS A 506 -21.44 -14.53 -32.32
C LYS A 506 -21.07 -14.08 -30.91
N THR A 507 -20.49 -12.88 -30.78
CA THR A 507 -20.16 -12.29 -29.46
C THR A 507 -21.18 -11.24 -29.06
N GLU A 508 -21.82 -11.41 -27.93
CA GLU A 508 -22.75 -10.46 -27.34
C GLU A 508 -22.22 -9.94 -26.00
N PRO A 509 -22.32 -8.62 -25.72
CA PRO A 509 -21.90 -8.09 -24.42
C PRO A 509 -22.73 -8.73 -23.28
N ALA A 510 -22.07 -9.49 -22.40
CA ALA A 510 -22.70 -10.05 -21.19
C ALA A 510 -22.56 -9.09 -20.00
N TYR A 511 -21.51 -8.28 -19.97
CA TYR A 511 -21.34 -7.21 -19.01
C TYR A 511 -20.64 -6.01 -19.64
N GLN A 512 -21.27 -4.85 -19.56
CA GLN A 512 -20.76 -3.59 -20.07
C GLN A 512 -20.64 -2.58 -18.92
N GLY A 513 -19.40 -2.16 -18.64
CA GLY A 513 -19.07 -1.04 -17.77
C GLY A 513 -18.67 0.19 -18.58
N SER A 514 -17.53 0.80 -18.25
CA SER A 514 -16.88 1.81 -19.11
C SER A 514 -16.35 1.19 -20.42
N GLU A 515 -16.04 -0.11 -20.36
CA GLU A 515 -15.63 -0.97 -21.45
C GLU A 515 -16.36 -2.31 -21.32
N ILE A 516 -16.43 -3.10 -22.40
CA ILE A 516 -17.01 -4.44 -22.36
C ILE A 516 -15.94 -5.41 -21.86
N TRP A 517 -16.12 -5.94 -20.65
CA TRP A 517 -15.16 -6.86 -20.03
C TRP A 517 -15.56 -8.33 -20.18
N LEU A 518 -16.84 -8.60 -20.45
CA LEU A 518 -17.35 -9.95 -20.60
C LEU A 518 -18.28 -9.99 -21.80
N TYR A 519 -17.99 -10.92 -22.72
CA TYR A 519 -18.87 -11.28 -23.82
C TYR A 519 -19.42 -12.68 -23.60
N ARG A 520 -20.63 -12.94 -24.03
CA ARG A 520 -21.20 -14.29 -24.16
C ARG A 520 -21.09 -14.73 -25.61
N LEU A 521 -20.73 -15.99 -25.82
CA LEU A 521 -20.75 -16.62 -27.13
C LEU A 521 -22.08 -17.32 -27.36
N SER A 522 -22.66 -17.13 -28.56
CA SER A 522 -23.82 -17.86 -29.08
C SER A 522 -23.49 -18.41 -30.44
N LYS A 523 -23.95 -19.62 -30.76
CA LYS A 523 -23.85 -20.20 -32.12
C LYS A 523 -24.93 -19.65 -33.03
#